data_d985e5a034bb712e45c74e062378acd0
#
_entry.id   d985e5a034bb712e45c74e062378acd0
#
_cell.length_a   1.000
_cell.length_b   1.000
_cell.length_c   1.000
_cell.angle_alpha   90.00
_cell.angle_beta   90.00
_cell.angle_gamma   90.00
#
_symmetry.space_group_name_H-M   'P 1'
#
loop_
_entity.id
_entity.type
_entity.pdbx_description
1 polymer ?
#
loop_
_entity_poly.entity_id
_entity_poly.type
_entity_poly.pdbx_seq_one_letter_code
_entity_poly.pdbx_strand_id
1 'polypeptide(L)'
;MPQATTNAKNIVKGERVFLRLPLKRDGEEFMAVNRRSASFNRGLASPPTRPDQYEQFLKRNAKADGVCFLVCRAEDNAIMGSIALSQIFRGGFQNAYLGYHIGAEFAGHGYMTEAIQLMLRHAFVDLKLHRLEANIQPGNVASIALVKRAGFVLEGYSGRYLKICGRWRDHERWAILAEDWGKGKSPAKAQRRKALPRY
;
A
#
# COMPACT_ATOMS: atom_id res chain seq x y z
N MET A 1 36.59 -7.12 0.90
CA MET A 1 35.39 -6.50 1.47
C MET A 1 34.21 -7.41 1.15
N PRO A 2 33.59 -8.12 2.09
CA PRO A 2 32.47 -8.99 1.77
C PRO A 2 31.24 -8.12 1.49
N GLN A 3 30.69 -8.28 0.27
CA GLN A 3 29.37 -7.76 -0.10
C GLN A 3 28.35 -8.45 0.79
N ALA A 4 27.59 -7.67 1.57
CA ALA A 4 26.47 -8.18 2.35
C ALA A 4 25.43 -8.77 1.40
N THR A 5 25.33 -10.09 1.39
CA THR A 5 24.29 -10.86 0.71
C THR A 5 22.91 -10.38 1.20
N THR A 6 22.24 -9.61 0.37
CA THR A 6 20.84 -9.24 0.57
C THR A 6 20.03 -10.53 0.60
N ASN A 7 19.42 -10.83 1.73
CA ASN A 7 18.67 -12.06 1.96
C ASN A 7 17.56 -12.16 0.90
N ALA A 8 17.73 -13.06 -0.09
CA ALA A 8 16.87 -13.19 -1.27
C ALA A 8 15.39 -13.51 -0.96
N LYS A 9 15.07 -13.87 0.30
CA LYS A 9 13.72 -14.23 0.75
C LYS A 9 12.74 -13.05 0.91
N ASN A 10 13.21 -11.80 0.85
CA ASN A 10 12.41 -10.60 1.16
C ASN A 10 12.23 -9.65 -0.04
N ILE A 11 12.34 -10.17 -1.27
CA ILE A 11 12.18 -9.38 -2.49
C ILE A 11 11.02 -9.96 -3.30
N VAL A 12 10.01 -9.13 -3.62
CA VAL A 12 8.92 -9.47 -4.53
C VAL A 12 9.19 -8.76 -5.85
N LYS A 13 9.50 -9.51 -6.90
CA LYS A 13 9.91 -8.97 -8.21
C LYS A 13 8.74 -8.88 -9.18
N GLY A 14 8.61 -7.74 -9.84
CA GLY A 14 7.78 -7.48 -11.01
C GLY A 14 8.65 -7.19 -12.24
N GLU A 15 8.04 -6.60 -13.26
CA GLU A 15 8.70 -6.25 -14.52
C GLU A 15 9.49 -4.93 -14.39
N ARG A 16 8.82 -3.86 -13.96
CA ARG A 16 9.39 -2.50 -13.84
C ARG A 16 9.64 -2.08 -12.41
N VAL A 17 9.04 -2.78 -11.44
CA VAL A 17 9.20 -2.52 -10.01
C VAL A 17 9.54 -3.80 -9.26
N PHE A 18 10.20 -3.63 -8.13
CA PHE A 18 10.32 -4.67 -7.13
C PHE A 18 10.07 -4.10 -5.74
N LEU A 19 9.63 -4.97 -4.84
CA LEU A 19 9.37 -4.64 -3.44
C LEU A 19 10.46 -5.28 -2.58
N ARG A 20 11.06 -4.51 -1.69
CA ARG A 20 12.04 -5.01 -0.71
C ARG A 20 11.87 -4.37 0.66
N LEU A 21 12.31 -5.04 1.69
CA LEU A 21 12.31 -4.48 3.03
C LEU A 21 13.23 -3.25 3.12
N PRO A 22 12.83 -2.21 3.88
CA PRO A 22 13.65 -1.05 4.13
C PRO A 22 14.86 -1.41 5.02
N LEU A 23 16.02 -0.83 4.70
CA LEU A 23 17.25 -0.95 5.44
C LEU A 23 17.68 0.42 5.99
N LYS A 24 18.52 0.44 7.03
CA LYS A 24 19.01 1.69 7.62
C LYS A 24 19.68 2.61 6.58
N ARG A 25 20.44 2.03 5.64
CA ARG A 25 21.13 2.74 4.56
C ARG A 25 20.21 3.44 3.54
N ASP A 26 18.94 3.07 3.46
CA ASP A 26 17.97 3.63 2.51
C ASP A 26 17.41 4.98 2.97
N GLY A 27 17.69 5.36 4.22
CA GLY A 27 17.06 6.50 4.88
C GLY A 27 17.21 7.79 4.11
N GLU A 28 18.45 8.12 3.67
CA GLU A 28 18.68 9.40 3.01
C GLU A 28 17.93 9.51 1.68
N GLU A 29 18.01 8.50 0.83
CA GLU A 29 17.30 8.47 -0.46
C GLU A 29 15.79 8.52 -0.26
N PHE A 30 15.24 7.68 0.63
CA PHE A 30 13.81 7.63 0.90
C PHE A 30 13.27 8.96 1.44
N MET A 31 13.97 9.58 2.40
CA MET A 31 13.60 10.89 2.94
C MET A 31 13.71 12.00 1.89
N ALA A 32 14.71 11.94 1.03
CA ALA A 32 14.89 12.93 -0.06
C ALA A 32 13.71 12.90 -1.04
N VAL A 33 13.27 11.71 -1.48
CA VAL A 33 12.07 11.53 -2.31
C VAL A 33 10.84 12.09 -1.60
N ASN A 34 10.67 11.81 -0.31
CA ASN A 34 9.52 12.29 0.46
C ASN A 34 9.55 13.82 0.65
N ARG A 35 10.71 14.43 0.87
CA ARG A 35 10.85 15.89 0.97
C ARG A 35 10.46 16.58 -0.34
N ARG A 36 10.96 16.09 -1.48
CA ARG A 36 10.60 16.62 -2.82
C ARG A 36 9.11 16.47 -3.12
N SER A 37 8.46 15.48 -2.53
CA SER A 37 7.05 15.15 -2.76
C SER A 37 6.10 15.68 -1.68
N ALA A 38 6.57 16.56 -0.79
CA ALA A 38 5.79 17.01 0.37
C ALA A 38 4.48 17.72 -0.02
N SER A 39 4.49 18.54 -1.08
CA SER A 39 3.28 19.19 -1.60
C SER A 39 2.29 18.21 -2.21
N PHE A 40 2.80 17.24 -2.96
CA PHE A 40 2.02 16.18 -3.62
C PHE A 40 1.28 15.29 -2.61
N ASN A 41 1.93 14.94 -1.49
CA ASN A 41 1.37 14.07 -0.45
C ASN A 41 0.63 14.84 0.66
N ARG A 42 0.51 16.18 0.55
CA ARG A 42 -0.07 17.02 1.60
C ARG A 42 -1.50 16.60 1.95
N GLY A 43 -1.74 16.26 3.23
CA GLY A 43 -3.05 15.86 3.72
C GLY A 43 -3.48 14.45 3.36
N LEU A 44 -2.67 13.71 2.59
CA LEU A 44 -2.95 12.31 2.20
C LEU A 44 -2.09 11.33 2.97
N ALA A 45 -0.80 11.62 3.13
CA ALA A 45 0.16 10.79 3.85
C ALA A 45 1.22 11.66 4.54
N SER A 46 1.87 11.08 5.55
CA SER A 46 2.98 11.70 6.27
C SER A 46 4.19 10.76 6.29
N PRO A 47 4.82 10.53 5.12
CA PRO A 47 6.00 9.68 5.07
C PRO A 47 7.20 10.37 5.77
N PRO A 48 8.20 9.59 6.23
CA PRO A 48 9.37 10.14 6.89
C PRO A 48 10.14 11.15 6.02
N THR A 49 10.46 12.31 6.59
CA THR A 49 11.28 13.36 5.97
C THR A 49 12.52 13.70 6.79
N ARG A 50 12.61 13.18 8.03
CA ARG A 50 13.72 13.40 8.98
C ARG A 50 14.22 12.06 9.52
N PRO A 51 15.50 11.99 9.98
CA PRO A 51 16.11 10.77 10.48
C PRO A 51 15.35 10.10 11.62
N ASP A 52 14.86 10.88 12.60
CA ASP A 52 14.05 10.39 13.72
C ASP A 52 12.75 9.70 13.25
N GLN A 53 12.10 10.25 12.24
CA GLN A 53 10.90 9.66 11.63
C GLN A 53 11.24 8.38 10.87
N TYR A 54 12.39 8.33 10.19
CA TYR A 54 12.81 7.12 9.48
C TYR A 54 13.15 5.98 10.46
N GLU A 55 13.80 6.28 11.56
CA GLU A 55 14.03 5.28 12.62
C GLU A 55 12.72 4.72 13.18
N GLN A 56 11.73 5.59 13.43
CA GLN A 56 10.39 5.16 13.86
C GLN A 56 9.70 4.31 12.79
N PHE A 57 9.87 4.65 11.52
CA PHE A 57 9.37 3.86 10.39
C PHE A 57 9.98 2.46 10.38
N LEU A 58 11.30 2.32 10.55
CA LEU A 58 11.97 1.02 10.66
C LEU A 58 11.47 0.22 11.87
N LYS A 59 11.34 0.85 13.04
CA LYS A 59 10.83 0.19 14.27
C LYS A 59 9.39 -0.31 14.09
N ARG A 60 8.53 0.43 13.40
CA ARG A 60 7.16 -0.02 13.10
C ARG A 60 7.15 -1.23 12.18
N ASN A 61 8.06 -1.27 11.21
CA ASN A 61 8.16 -2.38 10.26
C ASN A 61 8.76 -3.66 10.86
N ALA A 62 9.36 -3.58 12.03
CA ALA A 62 9.84 -4.76 12.76
C ALA A 62 8.74 -5.46 13.58
N LYS A 63 7.51 -4.94 13.61
CA LYS A 63 6.38 -5.55 14.32
C LYS A 63 5.81 -6.73 13.53
N ALA A 64 5.33 -7.75 14.26
CA ALA A 64 4.78 -8.97 13.66
C ALA A 64 3.41 -8.78 12.98
N ASP A 65 2.71 -7.69 13.29
CA ASP A 65 1.36 -7.38 12.79
C ASP A 65 1.35 -6.53 11.51
N GLY A 66 2.49 -6.42 10.82
CA GLY A 66 2.59 -5.65 9.58
C GLY A 66 3.83 -5.98 8.77
N VAL A 67 3.82 -5.56 7.52
CA VAL A 67 4.98 -5.57 6.63
C VAL A 67 4.96 -4.32 5.78
N CYS A 68 6.10 -3.65 5.65
CA CYS A 68 6.25 -2.54 4.72
C CYS A 68 7.45 -2.78 3.81
N PHE A 69 7.22 -2.59 2.53
CA PHE A 69 8.24 -2.64 1.50
C PHE A 69 8.50 -1.25 0.93
N LEU A 70 9.74 -1.00 0.58
CA LEU A 70 10.08 0.06 -0.37
C LEU A 70 9.68 -0.40 -1.77
N VAL A 71 9.11 0.51 -2.54
CA VAL A 71 8.82 0.33 -3.97
C VAL A 71 10.03 0.87 -4.73
N CYS A 72 10.75 -0.02 -5.40
CA CYS A 72 11.97 0.31 -6.12
C CYS A 72 11.78 0.11 -7.63
N ARG A 73 12.37 0.99 -8.44
CA ARG A 73 12.40 0.85 -9.89
C ARG A 73 13.41 -0.22 -10.29
N ALA A 74 13.05 -1.11 -11.20
CA ALA A 74 13.90 -2.23 -11.60
C ALA A 74 15.13 -1.79 -12.43
N GLU A 75 15.01 -0.68 -13.17
CA GLU A 75 16.02 -0.16 -14.07
C GLU A 75 17.30 0.30 -13.35
N ASP A 76 17.14 1.04 -12.25
CA ASP A 76 18.24 1.72 -11.56
C ASP A 76 18.23 1.55 -10.03
N ASN A 77 17.30 0.77 -9.51
CA ASN A 77 17.04 0.54 -8.08
C ASN A 77 16.56 1.77 -7.30
N ALA A 78 16.18 2.87 -7.97
CA ALA A 78 15.69 4.08 -7.33
C ALA A 78 14.49 3.79 -6.41
N ILE A 79 14.52 4.35 -5.22
CA ILE A 79 13.41 4.26 -4.26
C ILE A 79 12.33 5.23 -4.68
N MET A 80 11.16 4.71 -5.07
CA MET A 80 10.04 5.51 -5.55
C MET A 80 8.99 5.82 -4.46
N GLY A 81 8.94 5.04 -3.39
CA GLY A 81 7.94 5.17 -2.34
C GLY A 81 7.86 3.94 -1.46
N SER A 82 6.72 3.71 -0.82
CA SER A 82 6.49 2.50 -0.02
C SER A 82 5.07 1.96 -0.16
N ILE A 83 4.93 0.67 0.15
CA ILE A 83 3.66 -0.05 0.22
C ILE A 83 3.67 -0.96 1.44
N ALA A 84 2.57 -0.99 2.19
CA ALA A 84 2.51 -1.69 3.47
C ALA A 84 1.19 -2.42 3.66
N LEU A 85 1.27 -3.54 4.38
CA LEU A 85 0.15 -4.14 5.07
C LEU A 85 0.30 -3.85 6.56
N SER A 86 -0.73 -3.34 7.20
CA SER A 86 -0.76 -3.06 8.63
C SER A 86 -1.93 -3.75 9.28
N GLN A 87 -1.83 -3.99 10.60
CA GLN A 87 -2.86 -4.66 11.37
C GLN A 87 -3.27 -5.98 10.71
N ILE A 88 -2.30 -6.88 10.54
CA ILE A 88 -2.55 -8.20 9.99
C ILE A 88 -3.31 -9.02 11.03
N PHE A 89 -4.61 -9.12 10.88
CA PHE A 89 -5.48 -9.96 11.70
C PHE A 89 -5.46 -11.39 11.19
N ARG A 90 -5.30 -12.34 12.11
CA ARG A 90 -5.37 -13.79 11.85
C ARG A 90 -6.67 -14.38 12.38
N GLY A 91 -6.74 -15.67 12.52
CA GLY A 91 -7.93 -16.39 12.93
C GLY A 91 -9.03 -16.34 11.87
N GLY A 92 -10.26 -16.12 12.27
CA GLY A 92 -11.41 -16.11 11.34
C GLY A 92 -11.50 -14.87 10.44
N PHE A 93 -10.74 -13.79 10.72
CA PHE A 93 -10.82 -12.56 9.92
C PHE A 93 -9.86 -12.54 8.74
N GLN A 94 -8.61 -13.01 8.91
CA GLN A 94 -7.56 -13.09 7.86
C GLN A 94 -7.49 -11.83 6.98
N ASN A 95 -7.42 -10.65 7.62
CA ASN A 95 -7.49 -9.33 6.97
C ASN A 95 -6.24 -8.49 7.25
N ALA A 96 -5.95 -7.51 6.39
CA ALA A 96 -5.00 -6.44 6.63
C ALA A 96 -5.42 -5.15 5.93
N TYR A 97 -4.87 -4.02 6.40
CA TYR A 97 -5.04 -2.73 5.75
C TYR A 97 -3.87 -2.44 4.82
N LEU A 98 -4.19 -2.12 3.56
CA LEU A 98 -3.24 -1.70 2.54
C LEU A 98 -3.05 -0.18 2.58
N GLY A 99 -1.80 0.25 2.78
CA GLY A 99 -1.39 1.65 2.68
C GLY A 99 -0.21 1.80 1.71
N TYR A 100 -0.15 2.93 1.00
CA TYR A 100 0.94 3.20 0.07
C TYR A 100 1.13 4.70 -0.16
N HIS A 101 2.31 5.08 -0.60
CA HIS A 101 2.59 6.40 -1.17
C HIS A 101 3.70 6.29 -2.22
N ILE A 102 3.75 7.28 -3.09
CA ILE A 102 4.77 7.37 -4.15
C ILE A 102 5.30 8.80 -4.24
N GLY A 103 6.55 8.95 -4.64
CA GLY A 103 7.13 10.24 -4.94
C GLY A 103 6.46 10.89 -6.16
N ALA A 104 6.32 12.22 -6.13
CA ALA A 104 5.65 12.99 -7.18
C ALA A 104 6.25 12.73 -8.56
N GLU A 105 7.57 12.63 -8.65
CA GLU A 105 8.33 12.38 -9.89
C GLU A 105 8.06 11.00 -10.52
N PHE A 106 7.54 10.05 -9.73
CA PHE A 106 7.22 8.69 -10.16
C PHE A 106 5.71 8.45 -10.34
N ALA A 107 4.88 9.46 -10.00
CA ALA A 107 3.44 9.34 -10.11
C ALA A 107 2.99 9.36 -11.58
N GLY A 108 1.86 8.69 -11.89
CA GLY A 108 1.31 8.67 -13.25
C GLY A 108 1.94 7.65 -14.21
N HIS A 109 3.09 7.06 -13.87
CA HIS A 109 3.82 6.11 -14.73
C HIS A 109 3.38 4.64 -14.57
N GLY A 110 2.39 4.34 -13.74
CA GLY A 110 1.88 2.98 -13.52
C GLY A 110 2.68 2.15 -12.52
N TYR A 111 3.78 2.65 -11.96
CA TYR A 111 4.62 1.92 -10.99
C TYR A 111 3.83 1.46 -9.75
N MET A 112 2.99 2.32 -9.16
CA MET A 112 2.20 1.92 -8.00
C MET A 112 1.10 0.90 -8.36
N THR A 113 0.59 0.89 -9.60
CA THR A 113 -0.33 -0.15 -10.06
C THR A 113 0.34 -1.51 -10.02
N GLU A 114 1.56 -1.63 -10.54
CA GLU A 114 2.34 -2.86 -10.49
C GLU A 114 2.72 -3.24 -9.05
N ALA A 115 3.15 -2.27 -8.23
CA ALA A 115 3.46 -2.51 -6.83
C ALA A 115 2.27 -3.07 -6.04
N ILE A 116 1.04 -2.59 -6.29
CA ILE A 116 -0.17 -3.13 -5.67
C ILE A 116 -0.41 -4.58 -6.12
N GLN A 117 -0.22 -4.92 -7.39
CA GLN A 117 -0.38 -6.31 -7.85
C GLN A 117 0.62 -7.24 -7.18
N LEU A 118 1.86 -6.81 -7.02
CA LEU A 118 2.87 -7.58 -6.27
C LEU A 118 2.48 -7.75 -4.79
N MET A 119 1.95 -6.70 -4.17
CA MET A 119 1.48 -6.77 -2.78
C MET A 119 0.25 -7.67 -2.63
N LEU A 120 -0.71 -7.63 -3.57
CA LEU A 120 -1.86 -8.54 -3.59
C LEU A 120 -1.41 -10.00 -3.66
N ARG A 121 -0.47 -10.29 -4.57
CA ARG A 121 0.12 -11.62 -4.66
C ARG A 121 0.77 -12.03 -3.33
N HIS A 122 1.59 -11.16 -2.74
CA HIS A 122 2.23 -11.42 -1.45
C HIS A 122 1.19 -11.68 -0.35
N ALA A 123 0.15 -10.85 -0.25
CA ALA A 123 -0.89 -10.99 0.75
C ALA A 123 -1.68 -12.31 0.61
N PHE A 124 -2.12 -12.65 -0.59
CA PHE A 124 -3.02 -13.78 -0.80
C PHE A 124 -2.28 -15.11 -0.99
N VAL A 125 -1.09 -15.10 -1.62
CA VAL A 125 -0.34 -16.33 -1.89
C VAL A 125 0.63 -16.64 -0.75
N ASP A 126 1.44 -15.66 -0.31
CA ASP A 126 2.49 -15.92 0.68
C ASP A 126 1.96 -15.84 2.12
N LEU A 127 1.20 -14.78 2.43
CA LEU A 127 0.63 -14.56 3.77
C LEU A 127 -0.70 -15.28 4.00
N LYS A 128 -1.34 -15.83 2.94
CA LYS A 128 -2.64 -16.54 3.01
C LYS A 128 -3.74 -15.71 3.66
N LEU A 129 -3.74 -14.40 3.41
CA LEU A 129 -4.85 -13.55 3.84
C LEU A 129 -6.08 -13.79 2.95
N HIS A 130 -7.26 -13.62 3.52
CA HIS A 130 -8.53 -13.72 2.79
C HIS A 130 -8.93 -12.37 2.20
N ARG A 131 -8.57 -11.26 2.89
CA ARG A 131 -9.10 -9.94 2.58
C ARG A 131 -8.02 -8.86 2.72
N LEU A 132 -8.07 -7.86 1.83
CA LEU A 132 -7.37 -6.59 2.03
C LEU A 132 -8.34 -5.43 1.96
N GLU A 133 -8.13 -4.44 2.84
CA GLU A 133 -8.87 -3.19 2.86
C GLU A 133 -7.97 -2.00 2.57
N ALA A 134 -8.48 -1.04 1.80
CA ALA A 134 -7.85 0.25 1.56
C ALA A 134 -8.84 1.36 1.96
N ASN A 135 -8.44 2.17 2.95
CA ASN A 135 -9.25 3.29 3.41
C ASN A 135 -8.71 4.58 2.76
N ILE A 136 -9.51 5.19 1.90
CA ILE A 136 -9.07 6.28 1.01
C ILE A 136 -9.93 7.51 1.23
N GLN A 137 -9.32 8.68 1.44
CA GLN A 137 -10.05 9.94 1.52
C GLN A 137 -10.80 10.19 0.19
N PRO A 138 -12.08 10.61 0.20
CA PRO A 138 -12.90 10.78 -1.02
C PRO A 138 -12.27 11.73 -2.05
N GLY A 139 -11.50 12.73 -1.59
CA GLY A 139 -10.77 13.66 -2.47
C GLY A 139 -9.51 13.08 -3.13
N ASN A 140 -9.06 11.87 -2.74
CA ASN A 140 -7.89 11.22 -3.33
C ASN A 140 -8.27 10.41 -4.58
N VAL A 141 -8.70 11.11 -5.63
CA VAL A 141 -9.20 10.52 -6.89
C VAL A 141 -8.18 9.58 -7.53
N ALA A 142 -6.89 9.92 -7.45
CA ALA A 142 -5.82 9.09 -8.01
C ALA A 142 -5.74 7.72 -7.31
N SER A 143 -5.80 7.70 -5.97
CA SER A 143 -5.78 6.47 -5.18
C SER A 143 -7.06 5.64 -5.41
N ILE A 144 -8.23 6.28 -5.48
CA ILE A 144 -9.50 5.62 -5.80
C ILE A 144 -9.43 4.93 -7.17
N ALA A 145 -8.94 5.64 -8.20
CA ALA A 145 -8.78 5.06 -9.53
C ALA A 145 -7.79 3.90 -9.55
N LEU A 146 -6.74 3.97 -8.71
CA LEU A 146 -5.72 2.94 -8.58
C LEU A 146 -6.29 1.64 -7.99
N VAL A 147 -7.01 1.73 -6.86
CA VAL A 147 -7.59 0.53 -6.22
C VAL A 147 -8.73 -0.06 -7.05
N LYS A 148 -9.52 0.75 -7.76
CA LYS A 148 -10.52 0.26 -8.73
C LYS A 148 -9.87 -0.60 -9.81
N ARG A 149 -8.77 -0.13 -10.41
CA ARG A 149 -8.01 -0.91 -11.41
C ARG A 149 -7.42 -2.19 -10.82
N ALA A 150 -7.03 -2.17 -9.55
CA ALA A 150 -6.52 -3.35 -8.86
C ALA A 150 -7.59 -4.37 -8.48
N GLY A 151 -8.89 -4.05 -8.69
CA GLY A 151 -10.01 -4.96 -8.44
C GLY A 151 -10.70 -4.76 -7.08
N PHE A 152 -10.35 -3.72 -6.33
CA PHE A 152 -11.07 -3.39 -5.10
C PHE A 152 -12.49 -2.90 -5.38
N VAL A 153 -13.41 -3.23 -4.50
CA VAL A 153 -14.82 -2.83 -4.53
C VAL A 153 -15.10 -1.88 -3.38
N LEU A 154 -15.85 -0.82 -3.64
CA LEU A 154 -16.33 0.09 -2.59
C LEU A 154 -17.39 -0.60 -1.74
N GLU A 155 -17.14 -0.70 -0.44
CA GLU A 155 -18.06 -1.31 0.52
C GLU A 155 -18.74 -0.32 1.44
N GLY A 156 -18.25 0.90 1.53
CA GLY A 156 -18.90 1.91 2.36
C GLY A 156 -18.09 3.18 2.53
N TYR A 157 -18.69 4.09 3.28
CA TYR A 157 -18.14 5.38 3.65
C TYR A 157 -18.16 5.51 5.18
N SER A 158 -17.13 6.10 5.75
CA SER A 158 -17.03 6.38 7.18
C SER A 158 -16.59 7.82 7.41
N GLY A 159 -17.46 8.60 8.04
CA GLY A 159 -17.16 9.99 8.42
C GLY A 159 -16.16 10.05 9.57
N ARG A 160 -15.20 10.94 9.52
CA ARG A 160 -14.20 11.17 10.59
C ARG A 160 -13.50 9.89 11.06
N TYR A 161 -13.11 9.06 10.12
CA TYR A 161 -12.68 7.67 10.35
C TYR A 161 -11.24 7.56 10.83
N LEU A 162 -10.29 8.20 10.11
CA LEU A 162 -8.86 8.16 10.45
C LEU A 162 -8.31 9.55 10.72
N LYS A 163 -7.37 9.65 11.67
CA LYS A 163 -6.65 10.90 11.97
C LYS A 163 -5.44 11.04 11.05
N ILE A 164 -5.54 11.89 10.03
CA ILE A 164 -4.48 12.17 9.06
C ILE A 164 -3.98 13.60 9.27
N CYS A 165 -2.66 13.76 9.43
CA CYS A 165 -2.02 15.07 9.67
C CYS A 165 -2.72 15.85 10.81
N GLY A 166 -3.04 15.18 11.92
CA GLY A 166 -3.65 15.77 13.09
C GLY A 166 -5.17 16.01 13.03
N ARG A 167 -5.84 15.71 11.91
CA ARG A 167 -7.28 15.93 11.71
C ARG A 167 -8.01 14.63 11.40
N TRP A 168 -9.19 14.43 11.97
CA TRP A 168 -10.09 13.34 11.61
C TRP A 168 -10.62 13.57 10.20
N ARG A 169 -10.47 12.55 9.32
CA ARG A 169 -10.82 12.59 7.91
C ARG A 169 -11.81 11.48 7.56
N ASP A 170 -12.69 11.80 6.64
CA ASP A 170 -13.63 10.85 6.06
C ASP A 170 -12.91 9.92 5.12
N HIS A 171 -13.35 8.65 5.05
CA HIS A 171 -12.76 7.65 4.18
C HIS A 171 -13.82 6.80 3.49
N GLU A 172 -13.58 6.51 2.22
CA GLU A 172 -14.20 5.41 1.51
C GLU A 172 -13.49 4.11 1.90
N ARG A 173 -14.25 3.07 2.18
CA ARG A 173 -13.71 1.75 2.51
C ARG A 173 -13.78 0.85 1.29
N TRP A 174 -12.62 0.55 0.73
CA TRP A 174 -12.42 -0.31 -0.42
C TRP A 174 -11.87 -1.65 0.03
N ALA A 175 -12.34 -2.75 -0.57
CA ALA A 175 -11.86 -4.08 -0.21
C ALA A 175 -11.72 -5.00 -1.43
N ILE A 176 -10.83 -5.99 -1.33
CA ILE A 176 -10.67 -7.08 -2.27
C ILE A 176 -10.52 -8.39 -1.51
N LEU A 177 -11.14 -9.46 -2.03
CA LEU A 177 -11.05 -10.81 -1.49
C LEU A 177 -10.09 -11.67 -2.31
N ALA A 178 -9.44 -12.63 -1.67
CA ALA A 178 -8.52 -13.57 -2.32
C ALA A 178 -9.17 -14.32 -3.49
N GLU A 179 -10.43 -14.74 -3.33
CA GLU A 179 -11.19 -15.45 -4.36
C GLU A 179 -11.63 -14.58 -5.54
N ASP A 180 -11.61 -13.25 -5.40
CA ASP A 180 -11.92 -12.30 -6.47
C ASP A 180 -10.66 -11.78 -7.19
N TRP A 181 -9.50 -11.91 -6.54
CA TRP A 181 -8.22 -11.58 -7.13
C TRP A 181 -7.90 -12.54 -8.27
N GLY A 182 -7.48 -12.03 -9.42
CA GLY A 182 -7.11 -12.83 -10.60
C GLY A 182 -8.29 -13.33 -11.45
N LYS A 183 -9.56 -13.13 -11.03
CA LYS A 183 -10.71 -13.57 -11.84
C LYS A 183 -11.09 -12.61 -12.95
N GLY A 184 -10.34 -11.54 -13.19
CA GLY A 184 -10.57 -10.58 -14.29
C GLY A 184 -12.00 -10.00 -14.29
N LYS A 185 -12.66 -9.89 -13.16
CA LYS A 185 -14.05 -9.41 -13.09
C LYS A 185 -14.10 -7.91 -13.33
N SER A 186 -14.68 -7.56 -14.47
CA SER A 186 -15.19 -6.22 -14.74
C SER A 186 -16.07 -5.73 -13.58
N PRO A 187 -15.91 -4.46 -13.12
CA PRO A 187 -16.67 -3.88 -12.01
C PRO A 187 -18.20 -4.03 -12.09
N ALA A 188 -18.73 -4.25 -13.28
CA ALA A 188 -20.16 -4.35 -13.55
C ALA A 188 -20.89 -5.55 -12.89
N LYS A 189 -20.16 -6.62 -12.53
CA LYS A 189 -20.80 -7.79 -11.87
C LYS A 189 -20.85 -7.71 -10.33
N ALA A 190 -20.04 -6.87 -9.71
CA ALA A 190 -20.02 -6.73 -8.25
C ALA A 190 -21.23 -5.92 -7.73
N GLN A 191 -21.75 -4.98 -8.49
CA GLN A 191 -22.91 -4.16 -8.10
C GLN A 191 -24.25 -4.93 -8.03
N ARG A 192 -24.36 -6.09 -8.68
CA ARG A 192 -25.59 -6.91 -8.66
C ARG A 192 -25.79 -7.73 -7.37
N ARG A 193 -24.79 -7.82 -6.48
CA ARG A 193 -24.88 -8.57 -5.23
C ARG A 193 -25.39 -7.78 -4.01
N LYS A 194 -25.67 -6.48 -4.13
CA LYS A 194 -26.09 -5.61 -3.02
C LYS A 194 -27.48 -4.99 -3.24
N ALA A 195 -28.48 -5.81 -3.51
CA ALA A 195 -29.83 -5.49 -3.09
C ALA A 195 -30.12 -6.38 -1.86
N LEU A 196 -29.69 -5.94 -0.68
CA LEU A 196 -30.20 -6.51 0.56
C LEU A 196 -31.67 -6.09 0.69
N PRO A 197 -32.61 -7.01 1.04
CA PRO A 197 -33.96 -6.64 1.35
C PRO A 197 -34.00 -5.70 2.55
N ARG A 198 -34.80 -4.66 2.46
CA ARG A 198 -35.12 -3.79 3.58
C ARG A 198 -35.98 -4.60 4.57
N TYR A 199 -35.49 -4.77 5.78
CA TYR A 199 -36.30 -5.12 6.92
C TYR A 199 -36.78 -3.85 7.61
#